data_e48e8968c1ed72d44aa0caa7b8e8031e
#
_entry.id   e48e8968c1ed72d44aa0caa7b8e8031e
#
_cell.length_a   1.000
_cell.length_b   1.000
_cell.length_c   1.000
_cell.angle_alpha   90.00
_cell.angle_beta   90.00
_cell.angle_gamma   90.00
#
_symmetry.space_group_name_H-M   'P 1'
#
loop_
_entity.id
_entity.type
_entity.pdbx_description
1 polymer ?
#
loop_
_entity_poly.entity_id
_entity_poly.type
_entity_poly.pdbx_seq_one_letter_code
_entity_poly.pdbx_strand_id
1 'polypeptide(L)'
;VIFVFPLFLLGTVTPSLVKYSVDSLDDSGQTVGTLGAFNTIGSIIGTFVPTFISIPAVGTSITFLIFAGILLALSVVYFIGSHTGKKKVIVSVVIFALCCALGYSDSFAFWENDLTYEGESIYNYLQVSETDKRVVLSTNVLFGVQSVYMKEGGLTGMYYDYAMAAPLMVS
;
A
#
# COMPACT_ATOMS: atom_id res chain seq x y z
N VAL A 1 6.58 -9.04 -10.05
CA VAL A 1 5.68 -9.95 -10.78
C VAL A 1 4.23 -9.79 -10.30
N ILE A 2 3.97 -9.67 -8.98
CA ILE A 2 2.61 -9.60 -8.40
C ILE A 2 1.79 -8.44 -8.97
N PHE A 3 2.38 -7.26 -9.13
CA PHE A 3 1.68 -6.05 -9.60
C PHE A 3 1.55 -5.95 -11.13
N VAL A 4 2.27 -6.74 -11.91
CA VAL A 4 2.27 -6.65 -13.38
C VAL A 4 0.87 -6.91 -13.96
N PHE A 5 0.22 -7.96 -13.49
CA PHE A 5 -1.09 -8.36 -13.99
C PHE A 5 -2.20 -7.32 -13.65
N PRO A 6 -2.37 -6.86 -12.39
CA PRO A 6 -3.33 -5.80 -12.09
C PRO A 6 -3.04 -4.49 -12.82
N LEU A 7 -1.78 -4.06 -12.91
CA LEU A 7 -1.41 -2.84 -13.63
C LEU A 7 -1.66 -2.94 -15.13
N PHE A 8 -1.41 -4.10 -15.73
CA PHE A 8 -1.76 -4.35 -17.12
C PHE A 8 -3.27 -4.20 -17.36
N LEU A 9 -4.10 -4.80 -16.50
CA LEU A 9 -5.56 -4.68 -16.60
C LEU A 9 -6.01 -3.21 -16.44
N LEU A 10 -5.49 -2.50 -15.46
CA LEU A 10 -5.78 -1.08 -15.27
C LEU A 10 -5.37 -0.24 -16.49
N GLY A 11 -4.22 -0.56 -17.10
CA GLY A 11 -3.75 0.10 -18.32
C GLY A 11 -4.71 -0.06 -19.52
N THR A 12 -5.53 -1.10 -19.55
CA THR A 12 -6.53 -1.30 -20.63
C THR A 12 -7.82 -0.49 -20.44
N VAL A 13 -8.04 0.09 -19.25
CA VAL A 13 -9.29 0.80 -18.93
C VAL A 13 -9.44 2.06 -19.79
N THR A 14 -8.42 2.92 -19.82
CA THR A 14 -8.47 4.18 -20.59
C THR A 14 -8.71 3.96 -22.08
N PRO A 15 -7.95 3.08 -22.79
CA PRO A 15 -8.24 2.78 -24.19
C PRO A 15 -9.63 2.20 -24.42
N SER A 16 -10.12 1.39 -23.48
CA SER A 16 -11.47 0.82 -23.59
C SER A 16 -12.54 1.89 -23.43
N LEU A 17 -12.39 2.81 -22.48
CA LEU A 17 -13.30 3.93 -22.27
C LEU A 17 -13.33 4.84 -23.51
N VAL A 18 -12.18 5.17 -24.09
CA VAL A 18 -12.10 5.94 -25.34
C VAL A 18 -12.90 5.24 -26.44
N LYS A 19 -12.66 3.94 -26.64
CA LYS A 19 -13.35 3.15 -27.68
C LYS A 19 -14.88 3.17 -27.53
N TYR A 20 -15.40 3.13 -26.30
CA TYR A 20 -16.84 3.09 -26.05
C TYR A 20 -17.48 4.47 -25.92
N SER A 21 -16.69 5.54 -25.74
CA SER A 21 -17.20 6.91 -25.57
C SER A 21 -17.09 7.76 -26.83
N VAL A 22 -16.36 7.31 -27.85
CA VAL A 22 -16.23 8.02 -29.11
C VAL A 22 -17.30 7.55 -30.07
N ASP A 23 -18.28 8.41 -30.37
CA ASP A 23 -19.35 8.15 -31.33
C ASP A 23 -18.96 8.57 -32.77
N SER A 24 -18.11 9.60 -32.92
CA SER A 24 -17.65 10.12 -34.21
C SER A 24 -16.15 10.51 -34.15
N LEU A 25 -15.50 10.57 -35.32
CA LEU A 25 -14.12 11.00 -35.42
C LEU A 25 -13.94 12.47 -35.03
N ASP A 26 -14.95 13.29 -35.28
CA ASP A 26 -14.91 14.74 -35.00
C ASP A 26 -14.91 15.02 -33.49
N ASP A 27 -15.57 14.16 -32.70
CA ASP A 27 -15.66 14.30 -31.23
C ASP A 27 -14.53 13.56 -30.47
N SER A 28 -13.70 12.81 -31.19
CA SER A 28 -12.67 11.97 -30.61
C SER A 28 -11.65 12.76 -29.77
N GLY A 29 -11.25 13.93 -30.27
CA GLY A 29 -10.30 14.81 -29.57
C GLY A 29 -10.82 15.32 -28.22
N GLN A 30 -12.07 15.74 -28.16
CA GLN A 30 -12.71 16.23 -26.93
C GLN A 30 -12.89 15.10 -25.93
N THR A 31 -13.35 13.93 -26.38
CA THR A 31 -13.53 12.75 -25.51
C THR A 31 -12.21 12.30 -24.91
N VAL A 32 -11.13 12.17 -25.71
CA VAL A 32 -9.82 11.79 -25.23
C VAL A 32 -9.25 12.83 -24.26
N GLY A 33 -9.42 14.13 -24.57
CA GLY A 33 -9.00 15.22 -23.69
C GLY A 33 -9.71 15.20 -22.34
N THR A 34 -11.02 14.98 -22.34
CA THR A 34 -11.84 14.89 -21.13
C THR A 34 -11.45 13.68 -20.27
N LEU A 35 -11.31 12.50 -20.88
CA LEU A 35 -10.86 11.30 -20.17
C LEU A 35 -9.44 11.46 -19.63
N GLY A 36 -8.55 12.12 -20.38
CA GLY A 36 -7.20 12.45 -19.92
C GLY A 36 -7.19 13.38 -18.70
N ALA A 37 -8.06 14.40 -18.70
CA ALA A 37 -8.22 15.31 -17.56
C ALA A 37 -8.71 14.57 -16.31
N PHE A 38 -9.74 13.73 -16.44
CA PHE A 38 -10.22 12.90 -15.30
C PHE A 38 -9.16 11.93 -14.80
N ASN A 39 -8.39 11.32 -15.70
CA ASN A 39 -7.30 10.43 -15.33
C ASN A 39 -6.21 11.18 -14.52
N THR A 40 -5.88 12.40 -14.91
CA THR A 40 -4.92 13.25 -14.21
C THR A 40 -5.41 13.61 -12.81
N ILE A 41 -6.67 14.07 -12.69
CA ILE A 41 -7.29 14.39 -11.40
C ILE A 41 -7.32 13.14 -10.51
N GLY A 42 -7.75 12.00 -11.07
CA GLY A 42 -7.79 10.72 -10.36
C GLY A 42 -6.41 10.28 -9.87
N SER A 43 -5.37 10.49 -10.67
CA SER A 43 -3.98 10.18 -10.30
C SER A 43 -3.49 11.04 -9.14
N ILE A 44 -3.80 12.35 -9.15
CA ILE A 44 -3.46 13.24 -8.05
C ILE A 44 -4.15 12.77 -6.76
N ILE A 45 -5.47 12.57 -6.78
CA ILE A 45 -6.23 12.10 -5.62
C ILE A 45 -5.70 10.73 -5.15
N GLY A 46 -5.52 9.79 -6.09
CA GLY A 46 -5.05 8.44 -5.82
C GLY A 46 -3.62 8.36 -5.28
N THR A 47 -2.81 9.41 -5.45
CA THR A 47 -1.47 9.50 -4.87
C THR A 47 -1.50 10.14 -3.48
N PHE A 48 -2.19 11.27 -3.35
CA PHE A 48 -2.15 12.04 -2.11
C PHE A 48 -3.03 11.46 -1.01
N VAL A 49 -4.24 11.00 -1.32
CA VAL A 49 -5.17 10.47 -0.31
C VAL A 49 -4.62 9.23 0.41
N PRO A 50 -4.12 8.20 -0.29
CA PRO A 50 -3.51 7.07 0.39
C PRO A 50 -2.32 7.47 1.25
N THR A 51 -1.41 8.25 0.70
CA THR A 51 -0.14 8.57 1.35
C THR A 51 -0.30 9.41 2.60
N PHE A 52 -1.16 10.44 2.56
CA PHE A 52 -1.25 11.41 3.65
C PHE A 52 -2.45 11.20 4.58
N ILE A 53 -3.45 10.45 4.15
CA ILE A 53 -4.68 10.27 4.92
C ILE A 53 -4.91 8.81 5.29
N SER A 54 -5.03 7.91 4.29
CA SER A 54 -5.44 6.54 4.56
C SER A 54 -4.37 5.72 5.28
N ILE A 55 -3.14 5.70 4.77
CA ILE A 55 -2.06 4.91 5.36
C ILE A 55 -1.76 5.34 6.79
N PRO A 56 -1.63 6.65 7.11
CA PRO A 56 -1.43 7.07 8.50
C PRO A 56 -2.62 6.78 9.42
N ALA A 57 -3.83 6.74 8.87
CA ALA A 57 -5.04 6.53 9.68
C ALA A 57 -5.35 5.05 9.95
N VAL A 58 -5.17 4.18 8.95
CA VAL A 58 -5.63 2.79 9.01
C VAL A 58 -4.59 1.76 8.56
N GLY A 59 -3.39 2.19 8.18
CA GLY A 59 -2.31 1.33 7.69
C GLY A 59 -2.45 0.93 6.22
N THR A 60 -1.37 0.36 5.69
CA THR A 60 -1.26 -0.01 4.27
C THR A 60 -2.25 -1.10 3.88
N SER A 61 -2.40 -2.16 4.67
CA SER A 61 -3.28 -3.30 4.36
C SER A 61 -4.74 -2.88 4.22
N ILE A 62 -5.25 -2.11 5.18
CA ILE A 62 -6.64 -1.63 5.15
C ILE A 62 -6.84 -0.63 4.00
N THR A 63 -5.86 0.22 3.73
CA THR A 63 -5.89 1.16 2.60
C THR A 63 -6.05 0.41 1.28
N PHE A 64 -5.29 -0.66 1.04
CA PHE A 64 -5.46 -1.51 -0.15
C PHE A 64 -6.86 -2.12 -0.24
N LEU A 65 -7.41 -2.62 0.88
CA LEU A 65 -8.76 -3.17 0.90
C LEU A 65 -9.83 -2.12 0.60
N ILE A 66 -9.69 -0.89 1.09
CA ILE A 66 -10.61 0.23 0.78
C ILE A 66 -10.61 0.51 -0.73
N PHE A 67 -9.43 0.68 -1.35
CA PHE A 67 -9.36 0.96 -2.79
C PHE A 67 -9.82 -0.22 -3.63
N ALA A 68 -9.51 -1.45 -3.25
CA ALA A 68 -10.03 -2.64 -3.90
C ALA A 68 -11.57 -2.72 -3.78
N GLY A 69 -12.13 -2.36 -2.63
CA GLY A 69 -13.58 -2.26 -2.40
C GLY A 69 -14.25 -1.23 -3.29
N ILE A 70 -13.63 -0.04 -3.47
CA ILE A 70 -14.13 0.99 -4.39
C ILE A 70 -14.14 0.46 -5.83
N LEU A 71 -13.08 -0.20 -6.29
CA LEU A 71 -13.01 -0.81 -7.62
C LEU A 71 -14.06 -1.91 -7.80
N LEU A 72 -14.28 -2.73 -6.78
CA LEU A 72 -15.33 -3.74 -6.79
C LEU A 72 -16.71 -3.10 -6.90
N ALA A 73 -17.01 -2.06 -6.12
CA ALA A 73 -18.27 -1.34 -6.15
C ALA A 73 -18.55 -0.77 -7.55
N LEU A 74 -17.57 -0.11 -8.16
CA LEU A 74 -17.67 0.37 -9.54
C LEU A 74 -17.93 -0.76 -10.55
N SER A 75 -17.23 -1.90 -10.39
CA SER A 75 -17.43 -3.08 -11.23
C SER A 75 -18.84 -3.66 -11.07
N VAL A 76 -19.35 -3.74 -9.84
CA VAL A 76 -20.71 -4.23 -9.55
C VAL A 76 -21.77 -3.32 -10.20
N VAL A 77 -21.63 -1.99 -10.03
CA VAL A 77 -22.54 -1.02 -10.64
C VAL A 77 -22.57 -1.19 -12.17
N TYR A 78 -21.41 -1.32 -12.79
CA TYR A 78 -21.30 -1.54 -14.23
C TYR A 78 -21.98 -2.84 -14.68
N PHE A 79 -21.74 -3.96 -14.00
CA PHE A 79 -22.33 -5.25 -14.35
C PHE A 79 -23.84 -5.31 -14.12
N ILE A 80 -24.35 -4.63 -13.10
CA ILE A 80 -25.80 -4.52 -12.87
C ILE A 80 -26.45 -3.70 -13.99
N GLY A 81 -25.85 -2.56 -14.36
CA GLY A 81 -26.36 -1.70 -15.43
C GLY A 81 -26.33 -2.35 -16.81
N SER A 82 -25.34 -3.18 -17.09
CA SER A 82 -25.19 -3.88 -18.37
C SER A 82 -25.98 -5.19 -18.49
N HIS A 83 -26.76 -5.56 -17.48
CA HIS A 83 -27.48 -6.85 -17.40
C HIS A 83 -26.59 -8.09 -17.65
N THR A 84 -25.28 -7.96 -17.56
CA THR A 84 -24.29 -8.98 -17.92
C THR A 84 -23.92 -9.83 -16.72
N GLY A 85 -24.58 -10.98 -16.60
CA GLY A 85 -24.06 -12.10 -15.84
C GLY A 85 -23.97 -11.96 -14.32
N LYS A 86 -25.08 -12.13 -13.61
CA LYS A 86 -25.14 -12.23 -12.13
C LYS A 86 -24.04 -13.13 -11.54
N LYS A 87 -23.64 -14.20 -12.25
CA LYS A 87 -22.54 -15.09 -11.83
C LYS A 87 -21.19 -14.38 -11.69
N LYS A 88 -20.86 -13.46 -12.59
CA LYS A 88 -19.58 -12.71 -12.54
C LYS A 88 -19.54 -11.79 -11.33
N VAL A 89 -20.64 -11.12 -11.01
CA VAL A 89 -20.77 -10.27 -9.81
C VAL A 89 -20.59 -11.10 -8.55
N ILE A 90 -21.28 -12.22 -8.44
CA ILE A 90 -21.18 -13.10 -7.26
C ILE A 90 -19.75 -13.60 -7.08
N VAL A 91 -19.11 -14.06 -8.16
CA VAL A 91 -17.72 -14.54 -8.10
C VAL A 91 -16.77 -13.43 -7.66
N SER A 92 -16.89 -12.21 -8.19
CA SER A 92 -16.05 -11.08 -7.80
C SER A 92 -16.23 -10.70 -6.33
N VAL A 93 -17.48 -10.67 -5.84
CA VAL A 93 -17.77 -10.37 -4.44
C VAL A 93 -17.22 -11.47 -3.51
N VAL A 94 -17.38 -12.75 -3.89
CA VAL A 94 -16.85 -13.88 -3.10
C VAL A 94 -15.33 -13.83 -3.04
N ILE A 95 -14.65 -13.58 -4.16
CA ILE A 95 -13.18 -13.44 -4.20
C ILE A 95 -12.74 -12.28 -3.31
N PHE A 96 -13.42 -11.13 -3.39
CA PHE A 96 -13.07 -9.98 -2.56
C PHE A 96 -13.27 -10.28 -1.07
N ALA A 97 -14.40 -10.89 -0.68
CA ALA A 97 -14.66 -11.28 0.70
C ALA A 97 -13.59 -12.26 1.23
N LEU A 98 -13.15 -13.19 0.39
CA LEU A 98 -12.11 -14.16 0.69
C LEU A 98 -10.74 -13.46 0.84
N CYS A 99 -10.43 -12.50 -0.02
CA CYS A 99 -9.24 -11.66 0.12
C CYS A 99 -9.27 -10.81 1.40
N CYS A 100 -10.42 -10.26 1.78
CA CYS A 100 -10.57 -9.55 3.04
C CYS A 100 -10.33 -10.46 4.24
N ALA A 101 -10.90 -11.67 4.22
CA ALA A 101 -10.76 -12.63 5.33
C ALA A 101 -9.31 -13.15 5.48
N LEU A 102 -8.61 -13.33 4.37
CA LEU A 102 -7.22 -13.82 4.37
C LEU A 102 -6.19 -12.70 4.51
N GLY A 103 -6.51 -11.51 4.01
CA GLY A 103 -5.60 -10.37 4.00
C GLY A 103 -5.75 -9.43 5.19
N TYR A 104 -6.73 -9.65 6.04
CA TYR A 104 -6.86 -8.94 7.30
C TYR A 104 -5.87 -9.54 8.31
N SER A 105 -4.66 -9.00 8.29
CA SER A 105 -3.62 -9.34 9.24
C SER A 105 -3.24 -8.07 9.98
N ASP A 106 -3.18 -8.14 11.30
CA ASP A 106 -2.74 -7.03 12.14
C ASP A 106 -1.23 -6.80 12.03
N SER A 107 -0.49 -7.79 11.50
CA SER A 107 0.96 -7.75 11.28
C SER A 107 1.29 -7.86 9.79
N PHE A 108 2.06 -6.90 9.29
CA PHE A 108 2.64 -6.96 7.94
C PHE A 108 3.84 -7.92 7.91
N ALA A 109 4.59 -8.00 9.01
CA ALA A 109 5.77 -8.84 9.16
C ALA A 109 5.44 -10.20 9.81
N PHE A 110 4.47 -10.91 9.24
CA PHE A 110 3.99 -12.21 9.74
C PHE A 110 5.06 -13.31 9.84
N TRP A 111 6.25 -13.08 9.30
CA TRP A 111 7.41 -14.01 9.35
C TRP A 111 8.34 -13.74 10.53
N GLU A 112 8.14 -12.64 11.29
CA GLU A 112 8.93 -12.32 12.48
C GLU A 112 8.23 -12.80 13.75
N ASN A 113 8.95 -13.58 14.57
CA ASN A 113 8.39 -14.16 15.80
C ASN A 113 8.60 -13.30 17.05
N ASP A 114 9.60 -12.39 17.01
CA ASP A 114 10.02 -11.59 18.17
C ASP A 114 9.54 -10.13 18.08
N LEU A 115 8.44 -9.91 17.34
CA LEU A 115 7.89 -8.59 17.11
C LEU A 115 7.03 -8.15 18.30
N THR A 116 7.48 -7.13 19.03
CA THR A 116 6.75 -6.56 20.18
C THR A 116 5.84 -5.41 19.76
N TYR A 117 6.25 -4.65 18.76
CA TYR A 117 5.47 -3.53 18.23
C TYR A 117 5.66 -3.40 16.74
N GLU A 118 4.56 -3.10 16.06
CA GLU A 118 4.52 -2.81 14.64
C GLU A 118 3.64 -1.59 14.40
N GLY A 119 4.10 -0.67 13.55
CA GLY A 119 3.33 0.53 13.23
C GLY A 119 3.76 1.15 11.92
N GLU A 120 2.85 1.89 11.32
CA GLU A 120 3.10 2.65 10.10
C GLU A 120 2.92 4.13 10.36
N SER A 121 3.85 4.94 9.88
CA SER A 121 3.76 6.39 9.87
C SER A 121 3.75 6.89 8.43
N ILE A 122 3.50 8.20 8.25
CA ILE A 122 3.59 8.84 6.93
C ILE A 122 5.00 8.78 6.32
N TYR A 123 6.01 8.45 7.11
CA TYR A 123 7.41 8.44 6.67
C TYR A 123 8.00 7.05 6.58
N ASN A 124 7.70 6.19 7.56
CA ASN A 124 8.34 4.89 7.69
C ASN A 124 7.41 3.86 8.31
N TYR A 125 7.63 2.63 7.93
CA TYR A 125 7.17 1.46 8.66
C TYR A 125 8.13 1.21 9.83
N LEU A 126 7.58 0.98 11.02
CA LEU A 126 8.33 0.83 12.26
C LEU A 126 8.11 -0.57 12.82
N GLN A 127 9.19 -1.21 13.18
CA GLN A 127 9.20 -2.48 13.90
C GLN A 127 10.04 -2.36 15.17
N VAL A 128 9.53 -2.90 16.27
CA VAL A 128 10.31 -3.10 17.48
C VAL A 128 10.33 -4.59 17.77
N SER A 129 11.50 -5.19 17.72
CA SER A 129 11.72 -6.56 18.16
C SER A 129 12.46 -6.57 19.48
N GLU A 130 11.98 -7.38 20.39
CA GLU A 130 12.52 -7.49 21.75
C GLU A 130 12.96 -8.93 22.01
N THR A 131 14.22 -9.05 22.39
CA THR A 131 14.80 -10.31 22.88
C THR A 131 15.24 -10.16 24.32
N ASP A 132 15.65 -11.24 24.97
CA ASP A 132 16.12 -11.21 26.37
C ASP A 132 17.27 -10.22 26.58
N LYS A 133 18.13 -10.02 25.58
CA LYS A 133 19.35 -9.22 25.67
C LYS A 133 19.24 -7.82 25.09
N ARG A 134 18.35 -7.61 24.11
CA ARG A 134 18.31 -6.35 23.35
C ARG A 134 16.91 -6.04 22.85
N VAL A 135 16.66 -4.73 22.66
CA VAL A 135 15.52 -4.20 21.94
C VAL A 135 16.04 -3.54 20.65
N VAL A 136 15.48 -3.88 19.52
CA VAL A 136 15.88 -3.38 18.21
C VAL A 136 14.74 -2.60 17.61
N LEU A 137 14.99 -1.35 17.23
CA LEU A 137 14.09 -0.53 16.43
C LEU A 137 14.54 -0.58 14.97
N SER A 138 13.65 -1.02 14.09
CA SER A 138 13.86 -1.03 12.64
C SER A 138 12.85 -0.12 11.94
N THR A 139 13.32 0.60 10.91
CA THR A 139 12.50 1.51 10.11
C THR A 139 12.17 0.97 8.74
N ASN A 140 12.45 -0.28 8.49
CA ASN A 140 12.11 -0.97 7.26
C ASN A 140 12.00 -2.47 7.50
N VAL A 141 11.25 -3.15 6.65
CA VAL A 141 10.88 -4.57 6.80
C VAL A 141 12.07 -5.53 6.80
N LEU A 142 13.20 -5.17 6.19
CA LEU A 142 14.30 -6.13 6.01
C LEU A 142 15.67 -5.71 6.56
N PHE A 143 16.06 -4.43 6.51
CA PHE A 143 17.46 -4.06 6.78
C PHE A 143 17.64 -2.71 7.48
N GLY A 144 16.58 -2.08 7.90
CA GLY A 144 16.63 -0.72 8.43
C GLY A 144 16.80 -0.64 9.95
N VAL A 145 17.78 -1.35 10.54
CA VAL A 145 18.06 -1.21 11.98
C VAL A 145 18.45 0.23 12.26
N GLN A 146 17.57 0.92 13.00
CA GLN A 146 17.75 2.33 13.34
C GLN A 146 18.48 2.49 14.67
N SER A 147 18.10 1.71 15.65
CA SER A 147 18.75 1.73 16.96
C SER A 147 18.65 0.38 17.67
N VAL A 148 19.61 0.13 18.52
CA VAL A 148 19.65 -1.05 19.38
C VAL A 148 19.86 -0.60 20.83
N TYR A 149 19.01 -1.08 21.73
CA TYR A 149 19.18 -0.91 23.16
C TYR A 149 19.58 -2.25 23.79
N MET A 150 20.74 -2.26 24.49
CA MET A 150 21.22 -3.43 25.20
C MET A 150 20.71 -3.39 26.64
N LYS A 151 19.93 -4.40 27.06
CA LYS A 151 19.32 -4.45 28.41
C LYS A 151 20.32 -4.58 29.53
N GLU A 152 21.42 -5.29 29.28
CA GLU A 152 22.48 -5.52 30.27
C GLU A 152 23.65 -4.52 30.13
N GLY A 153 23.52 -3.53 29.25
CA GLY A 153 24.57 -2.59 28.89
C GLY A 153 25.60 -3.20 27.92
N GLY A 154 26.59 -2.38 27.51
CA GLY A 154 27.62 -2.76 26.55
C GLY A 154 27.44 -2.15 25.17
N LEU A 155 28.32 -2.53 24.26
CA LEU A 155 28.31 -2.04 22.89
C LEU A 155 27.24 -2.78 22.08
N THR A 156 26.59 -2.04 21.18
CA THR A 156 25.51 -2.57 20.33
C THR A 156 26.05 -3.30 19.09
N GLY A 157 27.34 -3.08 18.75
CA GLY A 157 27.97 -3.57 17.52
C GLY A 157 27.61 -2.74 16.29
N MET A 158 26.93 -1.61 16.47
CA MET A 158 26.50 -0.73 15.38
C MET A 158 27.46 0.45 15.25
N TYR A 159 27.41 1.11 14.09
CA TYR A 159 28.29 2.23 13.76
C TYR A 159 28.24 3.40 14.75
N TYR A 160 27.10 3.61 15.40
CA TYR A 160 26.95 4.71 16.38
C TYR A 160 27.64 4.44 17.72
N ASP A 161 28.13 3.23 17.99
CA ASP A 161 28.98 2.96 19.14
C ASP A 161 30.27 3.78 19.08
N TYR A 162 30.76 4.08 17.87
CA TYR A 162 31.92 4.95 17.67
C TYR A 162 31.68 6.40 18.14
N ALA A 163 30.42 6.86 18.13
CA ALA A 163 30.08 8.19 18.64
C ALA A 163 30.36 8.33 20.16
N MET A 164 30.35 7.22 20.89
CA MET A 164 30.68 7.19 22.30
C MET A 164 32.16 7.53 22.56
N ALA A 165 33.04 7.38 21.57
CA ALA A 165 34.44 7.77 21.66
C ALA A 165 34.66 9.28 21.41
N ALA A 166 33.66 10.01 20.90
CA ALA A 166 33.78 11.42 20.55
C ALA A 166 34.26 12.30 21.73
N PRO A 167 33.79 12.14 22.98
CA PRO A 167 34.30 12.90 24.12
C PRO A 167 35.79 12.68 24.39
N LEU A 168 36.34 11.52 24.00
CA LEU A 168 37.76 11.19 24.20
C LEU A 168 38.64 11.77 23.09
N MET A 169 38.04 12.24 22.00
CA MET A 169 38.77 12.85 20.86
C MET A 169 38.88 14.38 20.99
N VAL A 170 38.18 14.97 21.94
CA VAL A 170 38.24 16.43 22.21
C VAL A 170 39.12 16.63 23.41
N SER A 171 40.39 16.82 23.15
CA SER A 171 41.42 17.20 24.17
C SER A 171 41.82 18.64 23.97
#